data_3bcb48779593cb82e3e9f7bef5880ba0
#
_entry.id   3bcb48779593cb82e3e9f7bef5880ba0
#
_cell.length_a   1.000
_cell.length_b   1.000
_cell.length_c   1.000
_cell.angle_alpha   90.00
_cell.angle_beta   90.00
_cell.angle_gamma   90.00
#
_symmetry.space_group_name_H-M   'P 1'
#
loop_
_entity.id
_entity.type
_entity.pdbx_description
1 polymer ?
#
loop_
_entity_poly.entity_id
_entity_poly.type
_entity_poly.pdbx_seq_one_letter_code
_entity_poly.pdbx_strand_id
1 'polypeptide(L)'
;MANASRSAQMAQLAQARQGDEAALAGIIARMMPVVNAAAARAVCPGLEFEDAVQEGLVGLFCAVRTYKGGAGPAFSTYAAACVRNAVNSAARAASRRKHEVLNRAVPIEAAPSTQAKSPQACAEESEAYRAAVRTIHTRLSPREKSVLALFMAGASYGQIARRLHLTPKAVDNALQRVRAKLK
;
A
#
# COMPACT_ATOMS: atom_id res chain seq x y z
N MET A 1 12.35 -21.50 -26.63
CA MET A 1 13.17 -20.43 -26.01
C MET A 1 12.63 -19.95 -24.65
N ALA A 2 11.32 -19.81 -24.43
CA ALA A 2 10.77 -19.35 -23.14
C ALA A 2 11.07 -20.28 -21.93
N ASN A 3 11.16 -21.58 -22.13
CA ASN A 3 11.40 -22.54 -21.06
C ASN A 3 12.85 -22.52 -20.53
N ALA A 4 13.83 -22.34 -21.39
CA ALA A 4 15.24 -22.21 -21.03
C ALA A 4 15.50 -20.92 -20.21
N SER A 5 14.88 -19.82 -20.59
CA SER A 5 14.96 -18.54 -19.86
C SER A 5 14.34 -18.65 -18.45
N ARG A 6 13.24 -19.39 -18.33
CA ARG A 6 12.57 -19.61 -17.03
C ARG A 6 13.40 -20.49 -16.12
N SER A 7 14.04 -21.54 -16.66
CA SER A 7 14.96 -22.43 -15.91
C SER A 7 16.16 -21.65 -15.38
N ALA A 8 16.82 -20.83 -16.23
CA ALA A 8 17.96 -20.01 -15.81
C ALA A 8 17.56 -19.01 -14.72
N GLN A 9 16.37 -18.41 -14.82
CA GLN A 9 15.86 -17.51 -13.79
C GLN A 9 15.60 -18.21 -12.47
N MET A 10 15.08 -19.45 -12.49
CA MET A 10 14.88 -20.25 -11.29
C MET A 10 16.21 -20.64 -10.64
N ALA A 11 17.23 -21.00 -11.42
CA ALA A 11 18.57 -21.26 -10.91
C ALA A 11 19.17 -20.02 -10.22
N GLN A 12 19.09 -18.85 -10.85
CA GLN A 12 19.55 -17.61 -10.25
C GLN A 12 18.81 -17.27 -8.93
N LEU A 13 17.50 -17.51 -8.87
CA LEU A 13 16.73 -17.33 -7.63
C LEU A 13 17.17 -18.30 -6.53
N ALA A 14 17.50 -19.54 -6.89
CA ALA A 14 18.01 -20.53 -5.93
C ALA A 14 19.38 -20.10 -5.37
N GLN A 15 20.28 -19.65 -6.20
CA GLN A 15 21.60 -19.12 -5.80
C GLN A 15 21.46 -17.90 -4.86
N ALA A 16 20.63 -16.92 -5.24
CA ALA A 16 20.36 -15.74 -4.41
C ALA A 16 19.78 -16.11 -3.02
N ARG A 17 18.96 -17.16 -2.92
CA ARG A 17 18.43 -17.67 -1.64
C ARG A 17 19.48 -18.34 -0.78
N GLN A 18 20.52 -18.88 -1.38
CA GLN A 18 21.66 -19.51 -0.70
C GLN A 18 22.73 -18.49 -0.26
N GLY A 19 22.50 -17.20 -0.53
CA GLY A 19 23.40 -16.13 -0.14
C GLY A 19 24.38 -15.69 -1.23
N ASP A 20 24.21 -16.13 -2.48
CA ASP A 20 25.02 -15.64 -3.60
C ASP A 20 24.68 -14.17 -3.87
N GLU A 21 25.60 -13.29 -3.49
CA GLU A 21 25.46 -11.84 -3.63
C GLU A 21 25.43 -11.41 -5.11
N ALA A 22 26.19 -12.07 -6.00
CA ALA A 22 26.21 -11.74 -7.41
C ALA A 22 24.87 -12.09 -8.07
N ALA A 23 24.29 -13.25 -7.73
CA ALA A 23 22.97 -13.63 -8.19
C ALA A 23 21.89 -12.65 -7.71
N LEU A 24 21.96 -12.24 -6.45
CA LEU A 24 21.04 -11.25 -5.85
C LEU A 24 21.19 -9.88 -6.51
N ALA A 25 22.43 -9.38 -6.66
CA ALA A 25 22.71 -8.11 -7.33
C ALA A 25 22.17 -8.07 -8.77
N GLY A 26 22.30 -9.16 -9.51
CA GLY A 26 21.75 -9.28 -10.86
C GLY A 26 20.21 -9.23 -10.90
N ILE A 27 19.54 -9.78 -9.90
CA ILE A 27 18.08 -9.67 -9.75
C ILE A 27 17.68 -8.22 -9.43
N ILE A 28 18.37 -7.59 -8.49
CA ILE A 28 18.14 -6.20 -8.08
C ILE A 28 18.30 -5.27 -9.28
N ALA A 29 19.45 -5.34 -9.98
CA ALA A 29 19.73 -4.49 -11.14
C ALA A 29 18.62 -4.57 -12.19
N ARG A 30 18.12 -5.76 -12.49
CA ARG A 30 17.04 -5.98 -13.46
C ARG A 30 15.69 -5.43 -13.01
N MET A 31 15.45 -5.41 -11.70
CA MET A 31 14.18 -4.96 -11.12
C MET A 31 14.18 -3.49 -10.67
N MET A 32 15.35 -2.83 -10.62
CA MET A 32 15.45 -1.41 -10.21
C MET A 32 14.52 -0.46 -10.98
N PRO A 33 14.32 -0.58 -12.30
CA PRO A 33 13.37 0.27 -12.99
C PRO A 33 11.93 0.14 -12.47
N VAL A 34 11.54 -1.06 -12.07
CA VAL A 34 10.21 -1.33 -11.48
C VAL A 34 10.11 -0.76 -10.08
N VAL A 35 11.19 -0.90 -9.28
CA VAL A 35 11.27 -0.33 -7.92
C VAL A 35 11.16 1.19 -7.99
N ASN A 36 11.99 1.84 -8.81
CA ASN A 36 11.99 3.29 -8.96
C ASN A 36 10.64 3.82 -9.48
N ALA A 37 10.02 3.14 -10.43
CA ALA A 37 8.71 3.54 -10.94
C ALA A 37 7.60 3.39 -9.88
N ALA A 38 7.69 2.39 -9.01
CA ALA A 38 6.76 2.23 -7.90
C ALA A 38 6.99 3.30 -6.82
N ALA A 39 8.25 3.56 -6.46
CA ALA A 39 8.65 4.57 -5.48
C ALA A 39 8.19 5.98 -5.92
N ALA A 40 8.47 6.38 -7.16
CA ALA A 40 8.10 7.69 -7.68
C ALA A 40 6.58 7.99 -7.61
N ARG A 41 5.74 6.95 -7.67
CA ARG A 41 4.28 7.08 -7.55
C ARG A 41 3.76 7.15 -6.13
N ALA A 42 4.60 6.83 -5.16
CA ALA A 42 4.19 6.69 -3.77
C ALA A 42 4.74 7.81 -2.88
N VAL A 43 5.60 8.66 -3.40
CA VAL A 43 6.12 9.83 -2.68
C VAL A 43 4.95 10.65 -2.13
N CYS A 44 5.00 10.91 -0.83
CA CYS A 44 3.98 11.66 -0.13
C CYS A 44 4.59 12.31 1.13
N PRO A 45 3.93 13.26 1.78
CA PRO A 45 4.42 13.82 3.03
C PRO A 45 4.71 12.74 4.08
N GLY A 46 5.98 12.59 4.46
CA GLY A 46 6.47 11.58 5.40
C GLY A 46 6.95 10.27 4.76
N LEU A 47 7.02 10.20 3.43
CA LEU A 47 7.70 9.14 2.69
C LEU A 47 8.44 9.77 1.49
N GLU A 48 9.73 9.91 1.62
CA GLU A 48 10.58 10.42 0.55
C GLU A 48 10.89 9.34 -0.49
N PHE A 49 11.44 9.75 -1.65
CA PHE A 49 11.70 8.83 -2.75
C PHE A 49 12.66 7.71 -2.35
N GLU A 50 13.72 8.03 -1.66
CA GLU A 50 14.74 7.10 -1.19
C GLU A 50 14.18 6.07 -0.22
N ASP A 51 13.33 6.49 0.70
CA ASP A 51 12.63 5.59 1.63
C ASP A 51 11.68 4.67 0.89
N ALA A 52 10.94 5.19 -0.09
CA ALA A 52 10.06 4.40 -0.92
C ALA A 52 10.83 3.37 -1.77
N VAL A 53 12.04 3.70 -2.24
CA VAL A 53 12.94 2.76 -2.93
C VAL A 53 13.39 1.66 -1.98
N GLN A 54 13.79 1.97 -0.75
CA GLN A 54 14.19 0.97 0.26
C GLN A 54 13.03 0.00 0.56
N GLU A 55 11.83 0.51 0.78
CA GLU A 55 10.63 -0.32 0.97
C GLU A 55 10.34 -1.20 -0.25
N GLY A 56 10.56 -0.68 -1.45
CA GLY A 56 10.47 -1.44 -2.69
C GLY A 56 11.48 -2.58 -2.76
N LEU A 57 12.74 -2.33 -2.34
CA LEU A 57 13.78 -3.36 -2.25
C LEU A 57 13.45 -4.44 -1.21
N VAL A 58 12.89 -4.07 -0.07
CA VAL A 58 12.37 -5.05 0.91
C VAL A 58 11.28 -5.93 0.27
N GLY A 59 10.36 -5.32 -0.47
CA GLY A 59 9.35 -6.05 -1.23
C GLY A 59 9.93 -7.00 -2.28
N LEU A 60 10.97 -6.59 -2.97
CA LEU A 60 11.72 -7.42 -3.93
C LEU A 60 12.42 -8.59 -3.23
N PHE A 61 13.07 -8.34 -2.10
CA PHE A 61 13.72 -9.37 -1.29
C PHE A 61 12.72 -10.41 -0.79
N CYS A 62 11.57 -9.99 -0.32
CA CYS A 62 10.47 -10.89 0.02
C CYS A 62 10.03 -11.73 -1.18
N ALA A 63 9.94 -11.14 -2.38
CA ALA A 63 9.60 -11.87 -3.59
C ALA A 63 10.63 -12.93 -3.95
N VAL A 64 11.93 -12.64 -3.84
CA VAL A 64 13.01 -13.61 -4.05
C VAL A 64 12.83 -14.81 -3.11
N ARG A 65 12.53 -14.58 -1.85
CA ARG A 65 12.37 -15.65 -0.84
C ARG A 65 11.10 -16.48 -1.03
N THR A 66 10.00 -15.88 -1.45
CA THR A 66 8.66 -16.50 -1.41
C THR A 66 8.18 -17.03 -2.76
N TYR A 67 8.79 -16.63 -3.88
CA TYR A 67 8.40 -17.11 -5.20
C TYR A 67 8.67 -18.62 -5.37
N LYS A 68 7.62 -19.39 -5.63
CA LYS A 68 7.72 -20.86 -5.75
C LYS A 68 7.91 -21.38 -7.18
N GLY A 69 7.74 -20.50 -8.19
CA GLY A 69 7.73 -20.95 -9.58
C GLY A 69 6.45 -21.73 -9.95
N GLY A 70 6.53 -22.53 -11.00
CA GLY A 70 5.43 -23.40 -11.43
C GLY A 70 4.52 -22.76 -12.49
N ALA A 71 3.25 -23.16 -12.57
CA ALA A 71 2.27 -22.70 -13.57
C ALA A 71 1.78 -21.25 -13.34
N GLY A 72 2.27 -20.56 -12.30
CA GLY A 72 1.90 -19.19 -11.96
C GLY A 72 2.57 -18.12 -12.84
N PRO A 73 2.37 -16.84 -12.49
CA PRO A 73 2.95 -15.71 -13.20
C PRO A 73 4.49 -15.77 -13.19
N ALA A 74 5.13 -15.13 -14.18
CA ALA A 74 6.59 -14.99 -14.21
C ALA A 74 7.10 -14.28 -12.94
N PHE A 75 8.34 -14.55 -12.54
CA PHE A 75 8.95 -13.91 -11.37
C PHE A 75 8.87 -12.39 -11.42
N SER A 76 9.14 -11.78 -12.58
CA SER A 76 9.06 -10.33 -12.75
C SER A 76 7.68 -9.75 -12.41
N THR A 77 6.62 -10.43 -12.83
CA THR A 77 5.23 -10.03 -12.52
C THR A 77 4.93 -10.17 -11.03
N TYR A 78 5.36 -11.27 -10.43
CA TYR A 78 5.20 -11.52 -8.99
C TYR A 78 5.99 -10.50 -8.16
N ALA A 79 7.27 -10.28 -8.51
CA ALA A 79 8.13 -9.33 -7.83
C ALA A 79 7.60 -7.89 -7.95
N ALA A 80 7.12 -7.48 -9.13
CA ALA A 80 6.49 -6.19 -9.31
C ALA A 80 5.25 -5.99 -8.43
N ALA A 81 4.47 -7.03 -8.19
CA ALA A 81 3.34 -6.98 -7.25
C ALA A 81 3.81 -6.83 -5.81
N CYS A 82 4.83 -7.58 -5.38
CA CYS A 82 5.42 -7.49 -4.04
C CYS A 82 6.01 -6.09 -3.79
N VAL A 83 6.77 -5.55 -4.74
CA VAL A 83 7.34 -4.20 -4.69
C VAL A 83 6.23 -3.15 -4.50
N ARG A 84 5.21 -3.15 -5.37
CA ARG A 84 4.09 -2.21 -5.26
C ARG A 84 3.36 -2.32 -3.94
N ASN A 85 3.17 -3.53 -3.43
CA ASN A 85 2.49 -3.76 -2.16
C ASN A 85 3.31 -3.21 -0.98
N ALA A 86 4.62 -3.39 -0.97
CA ALA A 86 5.51 -2.87 0.06
C ALA A 86 5.50 -1.33 0.07
N VAL A 87 5.75 -0.72 -1.08
CA VAL A 87 5.77 0.73 -1.26
C VAL A 87 4.42 1.37 -0.90
N ASN A 88 3.31 0.80 -1.36
CA ASN A 88 1.97 1.29 -1.01
C ASN A 88 1.64 1.12 0.48
N SER A 89 2.20 0.11 1.14
CA SER A 89 2.05 -0.07 2.58
C SER A 89 2.81 0.99 3.36
N ALA A 90 4.02 1.35 2.93
CA ALA A 90 4.82 2.42 3.50
C ALA A 90 4.13 3.79 3.33
N ALA A 91 3.64 4.11 2.13
CA ALA A 91 2.89 5.34 1.87
C ALA A 91 1.64 5.47 2.78
N ARG A 92 0.91 4.38 2.96
CA ARG A 92 -0.23 4.34 3.89
C ARG A 92 0.20 4.51 5.35
N ALA A 93 1.35 3.97 5.75
CA ALA A 93 1.89 4.13 7.08
C ALA A 93 2.35 5.59 7.34
N ALA A 94 3.03 6.23 6.39
CA ALA A 94 3.43 7.62 6.44
C ALA A 94 2.20 8.55 6.58
N SER A 95 1.17 8.32 5.76
CA SER A 95 -0.08 9.08 5.82
C SER A 95 -0.78 8.97 7.19
N ARG A 96 -0.75 7.78 7.82
CA ARG A 96 -1.32 7.57 9.17
C ARG A 96 -0.52 8.28 10.25
N ARG A 97 0.81 8.22 10.21
CA ARG A 97 1.68 8.92 11.19
C ARG A 97 1.42 10.42 11.18
N LYS A 98 1.23 11.01 10.01
CA LYS A 98 0.87 12.43 9.90
C LYS A 98 -0.43 12.76 10.64
N HIS A 99 -1.47 11.92 10.49
CA HIS A 99 -2.73 12.12 11.21
C HIS A 99 -2.60 11.86 12.72
N GLU A 100 -1.78 10.91 13.12
CA GLU A 100 -1.55 10.60 14.54
C GLU A 100 -0.83 11.75 15.26
N VAL A 101 0.18 12.36 14.63
CA VAL A 101 0.88 13.54 15.16
C VAL A 101 -0.06 14.73 15.29
N LEU A 102 -0.93 14.94 14.30
CA LEU A 102 -1.95 16.00 14.34
C LEU A 102 -3.01 15.74 15.45
N ASN A 103 -3.36 14.48 15.69
CA ASN A 103 -4.32 14.11 16.73
C ASN A 103 -3.71 14.08 18.15
N ARG A 104 -2.38 13.99 18.27
CA ARG A 104 -1.65 14.06 19.55
C ARG A 104 -1.08 15.45 19.87
N ALA A 105 -1.29 16.42 18.99
CA ALA A 105 -0.89 17.79 19.25
C ALA A 105 -1.72 18.34 20.44
N VAL A 106 -1.11 18.34 21.61
CA VAL A 106 -1.58 19.11 22.77
C VAL A 106 -1.55 20.57 22.35
N PRO A 107 -2.56 21.40 22.67
CA PRO A 107 -2.53 22.82 22.38
C PRO A 107 -1.29 23.44 23.04
N ILE A 108 -0.31 23.87 22.22
CA ILE A 108 0.78 24.71 22.72
C ILE A 108 0.17 26.11 22.82
N GLU A 109 -0.16 26.51 24.04
CA GLU A 109 -0.40 27.91 24.34
C GLU A 109 0.88 28.67 24.03
N ALA A 110 0.76 29.68 23.15
CA ALA A 110 1.78 30.63 22.77
C ALA A 110 2.86 30.20 21.77
N ALA A 111 2.45 30.03 20.50
CA ALA A 111 3.33 30.36 19.39
C ALA A 111 2.59 31.34 18.45
N PRO A 112 3.27 32.40 17.92
CA PRO A 112 2.58 33.44 17.17
C PRO A 112 2.08 32.93 15.83
N SER A 113 0.81 33.11 15.59
CA SER A 113 0.05 33.19 14.33
C SER A 113 0.65 32.51 13.09
N THR A 114 0.36 31.23 12.91
CA THR A 114 0.02 30.73 11.59
C THR A 114 -1.49 30.85 11.47
N GLN A 115 -1.99 31.46 10.38
CA GLN A 115 -3.38 31.85 10.17
C GLN A 115 -4.38 30.78 10.69
N ALA A 116 -5.05 31.07 11.77
CA ALA A 116 -6.15 30.27 12.26
C ALA A 116 -7.20 30.20 11.15
N LYS A 117 -7.54 28.98 10.72
CA LYS A 117 -8.68 28.76 9.83
C LYS A 117 -9.88 29.50 10.43
N SER A 118 -10.58 30.28 9.63
CA SER A 118 -11.71 31.03 10.11
C SER A 118 -12.74 30.08 10.76
N PRO A 119 -13.50 30.51 11.76
CA PRO A 119 -14.57 29.70 12.36
C PRO A 119 -15.54 29.12 11.33
N GLN A 120 -15.73 29.81 10.21
CA GLN A 120 -16.52 29.36 9.05
C GLN A 120 -15.87 28.15 8.34
N ALA A 121 -14.56 28.19 8.10
CA ALA A 121 -13.86 27.06 7.46
C ALA A 121 -13.88 25.80 8.36
N CYS A 122 -13.80 25.95 9.69
CA CYS A 122 -13.97 24.84 10.63
C CYS A 122 -15.40 24.30 10.65
N ALA A 123 -16.41 25.17 10.50
CA ALA A 123 -17.80 24.77 10.43
C ALA A 123 -18.10 24.02 9.13
N GLU A 124 -17.60 24.48 7.99
CA GLU A 124 -17.75 23.82 6.68
C GLU A 124 -17.05 22.47 6.63
N GLU A 125 -15.82 22.34 7.16
CA GLU A 125 -15.14 21.04 7.29
C GLU A 125 -15.92 20.08 8.20
N SER A 126 -16.49 20.57 9.30
CA SER A 126 -17.33 19.78 10.20
C SER A 126 -18.63 19.32 9.54
N GLU A 127 -19.24 20.16 8.72
CA GLU A 127 -20.47 19.82 7.99
C GLU A 127 -20.20 18.83 6.86
N ALA A 128 -19.14 19.03 6.08
CA ALA A 128 -18.69 18.10 5.06
C ALA A 128 -18.34 16.72 5.66
N TYR A 129 -17.67 16.70 6.81
CA TYR A 129 -17.38 15.47 7.54
C TYR A 129 -18.67 14.76 7.99
N ARG A 130 -19.62 15.49 8.58
CA ARG A 130 -20.92 14.95 9.01
C ARG A 130 -21.74 14.44 7.82
N ALA A 131 -21.69 15.12 6.67
CA ALA A 131 -22.34 14.69 5.44
C ALA A 131 -21.71 13.38 4.91
N ALA A 132 -20.37 13.27 4.91
CA ALA A 132 -19.66 12.05 4.52
C ALA A 132 -20.01 10.88 5.43
N VAL A 133 -20.02 11.09 6.76
CA VAL A 133 -20.41 10.06 7.73
C VAL A 133 -21.87 9.62 7.53
N ARG A 134 -22.79 10.55 7.31
CA ARG A 134 -24.19 10.23 6.98
C ARG A 134 -24.30 9.40 5.70
N THR A 135 -23.56 9.78 4.66
CA THR A 135 -23.55 9.05 3.38
C THR A 135 -23.02 7.62 3.56
N ILE A 136 -21.96 7.43 4.34
CA ILE A 136 -21.43 6.10 4.69
C ILE A 136 -22.51 5.28 5.41
N HIS A 137 -23.21 5.89 6.38
CA HIS A 137 -24.23 5.19 7.14
C HIS A 137 -25.48 4.84 6.34
N THR A 138 -25.88 5.65 5.37
CA THR A 138 -27.12 5.46 4.61
C THR A 138 -26.92 4.68 3.32
N ARG A 139 -25.82 4.88 2.60
CA ARG A 139 -25.62 4.31 1.25
C ARG A 139 -24.84 2.99 1.25
N LEU A 140 -24.04 2.71 2.28
CA LEU A 140 -23.25 1.48 2.32
C LEU A 140 -23.97 0.36 3.06
N SER A 141 -23.91 -0.85 2.47
CA SER A 141 -24.40 -2.06 3.14
C SER A 141 -23.52 -2.41 4.35
N PRO A 142 -24.02 -3.21 5.33
CA PRO A 142 -23.22 -3.62 6.48
C PRO A 142 -21.88 -4.27 6.11
N ARG A 143 -21.88 -5.09 5.05
CA ARG A 143 -20.66 -5.73 4.53
C ARG A 143 -19.68 -4.72 3.93
N GLU A 144 -20.16 -3.74 3.17
CA GLU A 144 -19.34 -2.68 2.59
C GLU A 144 -18.73 -1.78 3.68
N LYS A 145 -19.47 -1.49 4.75
CA LYS A 145 -18.96 -0.77 5.93
C LYS A 145 -17.83 -1.53 6.62
N SER A 146 -18.00 -2.84 6.84
CA SER A 146 -16.97 -3.67 7.46
C SER A 146 -15.70 -3.76 6.62
N VAL A 147 -15.85 -3.92 5.29
CA VAL A 147 -14.72 -3.92 4.36
C VAL A 147 -14.02 -2.56 4.36
N LEU A 148 -14.77 -1.46 4.31
CA LEU A 148 -14.23 -0.09 4.33
C LEU A 148 -13.50 0.17 5.65
N ALA A 149 -14.08 -0.17 6.79
CA ALA A 149 -13.47 0.03 8.09
C ALA A 149 -12.11 -0.70 8.23
N LEU A 150 -12.04 -1.97 7.81
CA LEU A 150 -10.80 -2.73 7.83
C LEU A 150 -9.78 -2.18 6.82
N PHE A 151 -10.22 -1.73 5.65
CA PHE A 151 -9.37 -1.10 4.67
C PHE A 151 -8.78 0.23 5.18
N MET A 152 -9.59 1.07 5.81
CA MET A 152 -9.16 2.32 6.45
C MET A 152 -8.21 2.06 7.63
N ALA A 153 -8.38 0.96 8.35
CA ALA A 153 -7.45 0.50 9.37
C ALA A 153 -6.14 -0.08 8.80
N GLY A 154 -5.98 -0.09 7.46
CA GLY A 154 -4.76 -0.50 6.78
C GLY A 154 -4.60 -2.00 6.59
N ALA A 155 -5.66 -2.78 6.74
CA ALA A 155 -5.61 -4.21 6.46
C ALA A 155 -5.45 -4.47 4.96
N SER A 156 -4.64 -5.47 4.60
CA SER A 156 -4.52 -5.93 3.21
C SER A 156 -5.78 -6.68 2.76
N TYR A 157 -6.00 -6.76 1.45
CA TYR A 157 -7.17 -7.49 0.89
C TYR A 157 -7.23 -8.94 1.38
N GLY A 158 -6.08 -9.60 1.53
CA GLY A 158 -6.00 -10.96 2.06
C GLY A 158 -6.36 -11.05 3.55
N GLN A 159 -5.99 -10.04 4.35
CA GLN A 159 -6.37 -9.96 5.76
C GLN A 159 -7.86 -9.68 5.92
N ILE A 160 -8.41 -8.75 5.12
CA ILE A 160 -9.84 -8.44 5.09
C ILE A 160 -10.64 -9.69 4.68
N ALA A 161 -10.19 -10.37 3.61
CA ALA A 161 -10.82 -11.58 3.12
C ALA A 161 -10.89 -12.67 4.19
N ARG A 162 -9.79 -12.93 4.90
CA ARG A 162 -9.75 -13.90 6.01
C ARG A 162 -10.66 -13.50 7.17
N ARG A 163 -10.63 -12.23 7.58
CA ARG A 163 -11.38 -11.75 8.74
C ARG A 163 -12.89 -11.69 8.50
N LEU A 164 -13.31 -11.46 7.27
CA LEU A 164 -14.73 -11.38 6.89
C LEU A 164 -15.24 -12.65 6.19
N HIS A 165 -14.42 -13.71 6.10
CA HIS A 165 -14.72 -14.95 5.37
C HIS A 165 -15.14 -14.69 3.91
N LEU A 166 -14.38 -13.84 3.22
CA LEU A 166 -14.59 -13.45 1.83
C LEU A 166 -13.42 -13.89 0.96
N THR A 167 -13.62 -13.90 -0.36
CA THR A 167 -12.50 -13.99 -1.31
C THR A 167 -11.85 -12.62 -1.51
N PRO A 168 -10.54 -12.54 -1.84
CA PRO A 168 -9.89 -11.27 -2.16
C PRO A 168 -10.58 -10.50 -3.29
N LYS A 169 -11.14 -11.22 -4.28
CA LYS A 169 -11.93 -10.64 -5.37
C LYS A 169 -13.24 -10.01 -4.86
N ALA A 170 -13.89 -10.66 -3.89
CA ALA A 170 -15.10 -10.11 -3.28
C ALA A 170 -14.80 -8.82 -2.47
N VAL A 171 -13.63 -8.74 -1.82
CA VAL A 171 -13.17 -7.53 -1.13
C VAL A 171 -12.93 -6.40 -2.13
N ASP A 172 -12.25 -6.68 -3.25
CA ASP A 172 -12.01 -5.69 -4.31
C ASP A 172 -13.32 -5.16 -4.89
N ASN A 173 -14.25 -6.05 -5.26
CA ASN A 173 -15.57 -5.69 -5.75
C ASN A 173 -16.37 -4.85 -4.73
N ALA A 174 -16.24 -5.13 -3.44
CA ALA A 174 -16.89 -4.34 -2.40
C ALA A 174 -16.31 -2.92 -2.33
N LEU A 175 -14.98 -2.78 -2.38
CA LEU A 175 -14.32 -1.47 -2.38
C LEU A 175 -14.62 -0.66 -3.66
N GLN A 176 -14.76 -1.31 -4.81
CA GLN A 176 -15.20 -0.63 -6.04
C GLN A 176 -16.62 -0.07 -5.88
N ARG A 177 -17.55 -0.86 -5.33
CA ARG A 177 -18.92 -0.37 -5.04
C ARG A 177 -18.93 0.75 -4.02
N VAL A 178 -18.11 0.67 -2.97
CA VAL A 178 -17.95 1.76 -2.00
C VAL A 178 -17.51 3.05 -2.69
N ARG A 179 -16.48 2.98 -3.54
CA ARG A 179 -16.00 4.14 -4.30
C ARG A 179 -17.06 4.74 -5.21
N ALA A 180 -17.86 3.88 -5.88
CA ALA A 180 -18.94 4.33 -6.74
C ALA A 180 -20.08 5.02 -5.97
N LYS A 181 -20.36 4.57 -4.74
CA LYS A 181 -21.42 5.13 -3.90
C LYS A 181 -21.01 6.41 -3.14
N LEU A 182 -19.71 6.64 -2.97
CA LEU A 182 -19.16 7.80 -2.25
C LEU A 182 -18.69 8.92 -3.20
N LYS A 183 -18.78 8.73 -4.51
CA LYS A 183 -18.69 9.79 -5.51
C LYS A 183 -20.00 10.57 -5.57
#